data_400c1b6b3b43b5f37e92dd402ef9027c
#
_entry.id   400c1b6b3b43b5f37e92dd402ef9027c
#
_cell.length_a   1.000
_cell.length_b   1.000
_cell.length_c   1.000
_cell.angle_alpha   90.00
_cell.angle_beta   90.00
_cell.angle_gamma   90.00
#
_symmetry.space_group_name_H-M   'P 1'
#
loop_
_entity.id
_entity.type
_entity.pdbx_description
1 polymer ?
#
loop_
_entity_poly.entity_id
_entity_poly.type
_entity_poly.pdbx_seq_one_letter_code
_entity_poly.pdbx_strand_id
1 'polypeptide(L)'
;VVPYHPGGFAGEFLLADSLNLKLDQRYTVQLRDKRGRIVASTNFKYEDYELNGNKLLVKLASNVQYASQSNRMDISATDANGLPLREVNVEVTVGRQQVLKSYAQILSLPDTLMSVQAELDASGKASVDIPPRIFGASDCFYTVNVVLLTADNNRLEQQSKATFYYSCYDMQCTTQADTICFSFFDLGVERPVAAELTYGEKKEVKKVRL
;
A
#
# COMPACT_ATOMS: atom_id res chain seq x y z
N VAL A 1 42.30 13.55 -21.70
CA VAL A 1 41.05 13.05 -22.31
C VAL A 1 41.03 13.54 -23.75
N VAL A 2 40.86 12.63 -24.71
CA VAL A 2 40.80 12.96 -26.14
C VAL A 2 39.35 13.24 -26.50
N PRO A 3 39.00 14.32 -27.21
CA PRO A 3 37.64 14.56 -27.62
C PRO A 3 37.20 13.49 -28.63
N TYR A 4 36.02 12.91 -28.46
CA TYR A 4 35.47 11.92 -29.39
C TYR A 4 34.67 12.60 -30.53
N HIS A 5 34.30 13.86 -30.36
CA HIS A 5 33.80 14.74 -31.41
C HIS A 5 34.10 16.21 -31.02
N PRO A 6 34.00 17.21 -31.91
CA PRO A 6 34.21 18.61 -31.56
C PRO A 6 33.33 19.05 -30.39
N GLY A 7 33.97 19.44 -29.27
CA GLY A 7 33.31 19.84 -28.03
C GLY A 7 32.83 18.70 -27.13
N GLY A 8 33.00 17.40 -27.51
CA GLY A 8 32.64 16.26 -26.71
C GLY A 8 33.86 15.56 -26.14
N PHE A 9 33.82 15.27 -24.83
CA PHE A 9 34.85 14.50 -24.13
C PHE A 9 34.20 13.31 -23.42
N ALA A 10 34.80 12.14 -23.56
CA ALA A 10 34.48 10.97 -22.80
C ALA A 10 35.70 10.51 -22.00
N GLY A 11 35.50 10.04 -20.81
CA GLY A 11 36.51 9.48 -19.95
C GLY A 11 35.95 8.39 -19.05
N GLU A 12 36.71 7.36 -18.84
CA GLU A 12 36.37 6.28 -17.92
C GLU A 12 37.42 6.23 -16.81
N PHE A 13 37.01 5.93 -15.62
CA PHE A 13 37.89 5.63 -14.49
C PHE A 13 37.32 4.51 -13.67
N LEU A 14 38.21 3.69 -13.15
CA LEU A 14 37.84 2.58 -12.28
C LEU A 14 37.57 3.09 -10.86
N LEU A 15 36.45 2.71 -10.28
CA LEU A 15 36.16 2.95 -8.87
C LEU A 15 36.96 1.94 -8.03
N ALA A 16 38.20 2.25 -7.75
CA ALA A 16 39.11 1.40 -6.99
C ALA A 16 39.22 1.87 -5.53
N ASP A 17 39.61 0.95 -4.64
CA ASP A 17 39.79 1.26 -3.21
C ASP A 17 40.78 2.40 -2.95
N SER A 18 41.71 2.63 -3.88
CA SER A 18 42.66 3.76 -3.82
C SER A 18 41.99 5.14 -3.81
N LEU A 19 40.73 5.24 -4.23
CA LEU A 19 39.96 6.47 -4.18
C LEU A 19 39.34 6.74 -2.80
N ASN A 20 39.38 5.77 -1.88
CA ASN A 20 38.78 5.84 -0.52
C ASN A 20 37.33 6.33 -0.53
N LEU A 21 36.55 5.95 -1.54
CA LEU A 21 35.15 6.30 -1.61
C LEU A 21 34.39 5.51 -0.56
N LYS A 22 33.51 6.19 0.17
CA LYS A 22 32.61 5.56 1.13
C LYS A 22 31.27 5.26 0.46
N LEU A 23 30.70 4.11 0.78
CA LEU A 23 29.36 3.73 0.33
C LEU A 23 28.31 4.76 0.82
N ASP A 24 27.22 4.87 0.07
CA ASP A 24 26.09 5.75 0.32
C ASP A 24 26.43 7.25 0.35
N GLN A 25 27.57 7.61 -0.19
CA GLN A 25 28.02 8.99 -0.30
C GLN A 25 27.82 9.51 -1.74
N ARG A 26 27.51 10.81 -1.82
CA ARG A 26 27.45 11.53 -3.09
C ARG A 26 28.78 12.19 -3.37
N TYR A 27 29.32 11.95 -4.57
CA TYR A 27 30.59 12.49 -5.03
C TYR A 27 30.37 13.39 -6.23
N THR A 28 31.23 14.41 -6.34
CA THR A 28 31.21 15.35 -7.45
C THR A 28 32.41 15.11 -8.34
N VAL A 29 32.17 14.86 -9.61
CA VAL A 29 33.23 14.82 -10.65
C VAL A 29 33.31 16.21 -11.31
N GLN A 30 34.49 16.75 -11.35
CA GLN A 30 34.76 18.05 -11.95
C GLN A 30 35.75 17.93 -13.10
N LEU A 31 35.39 18.44 -14.25
CA LEU A 31 36.34 18.65 -15.34
C LEU A 31 36.94 20.03 -15.22
N ARG A 32 38.27 20.11 -15.20
CA ARG A 32 39.02 21.40 -15.10
C ARG A 32 39.87 21.61 -16.33
N ASP A 33 39.97 22.87 -16.76
CA ASP A 33 40.86 23.28 -17.83
C ASP A 33 42.33 23.34 -17.35
N LYS A 34 43.27 23.58 -18.27
CA LYS A 34 44.69 23.69 -17.95
C LYS A 34 45.02 24.81 -16.95
N ARG A 35 44.10 25.75 -16.72
CA ARG A 35 44.23 26.87 -15.77
C ARG A 35 43.53 26.55 -14.43
N GLY A 36 43.02 25.33 -14.25
CA GLY A 36 42.36 24.89 -13.03
C GLY A 36 40.87 25.30 -12.91
N ARG A 37 40.30 25.98 -13.90
CA ARG A 37 38.89 26.43 -13.86
C ARG A 37 37.96 25.26 -14.15
N ILE A 38 36.87 25.15 -13.40
CA ILE A 38 35.84 24.10 -13.61
C ILE A 38 35.07 24.45 -14.89
N VAL A 39 35.11 23.53 -15.86
CA VAL A 39 34.39 23.65 -17.14
C VAL A 39 33.14 22.81 -17.19
N ALA A 40 33.09 21.73 -16.37
CA ALA A 40 31.90 20.92 -16.18
C ALA A 40 31.92 20.23 -14.82
N SER A 41 30.76 19.93 -14.28
CA SER A 41 30.61 19.23 -13.02
C SER A 41 29.37 18.35 -13.07
N THR A 42 29.48 17.12 -12.54
CA THR A 42 28.36 16.20 -12.37
C THR A 42 28.49 15.48 -11.04
N ASN A 43 27.40 14.89 -10.57
CA ASN A 43 27.38 14.14 -9.33
C ASN A 43 27.03 12.69 -9.62
N PHE A 44 27.62 11.77 -8.84
CA PHE A 44 27.19 10.39 -8.76
C PHE A 44 27.10 9.96 -7.29
N LYS A 45 26.27 8.96 -7.00
CA LYS A 45 26.21 8.32 -5.70
C LYS A 45 26.96 6.99 -5.80
N TYR A 46 27.88 6.76 -4.87
CA TYR A 46 28.56 5.47 -4.76
C TYR A 46 27.76 4.60 -3.81
N GLU A 47 27.03 3.66 -4.37
CA GLU A 47 26.16 2.74 -3.65
C GLU A 47 26.69 1.33 -3.85
N ASP A 48 26.58 0.52 -2.79
CA ASP A 48 26.70 -0.91 -2.96
C ASP A 48 25.42 -1.39 -3.65
N TYR A 49 25.54 -1.75 -4.91
CA TYR A 49 24.46 -2.41 -5.63
C TYR A 49 24.40 -3.86 -5.13
N GLU A 50 23.72 -4.10 -4.04
CA GLU A 50 23.15 -5.42 -3.85
C GLU A 50 22.26 -5.68 -5.07
N LEU A 51 22.75 -6.55 -5.95
CA LEU A 51 21.97 -7.07 -7.07
C LEU A 51 20.60 -7.46 -6.54
N ASN A 52 19.58 -6.84 -7.08
CA ASN A 52 18.15 -7.07 -6.82
C ASN A 52 17.90 -8.25 -5.90
N GLY A 53 17.69 -7.96 -4.63
CA GLY A 53 17.32 -8.98 -3.66
C GLY A 53 15.99 -9.65 -4.07
N ASN A 54 15.63 -10.67 -3.35
CA ASN A 54 14.33 -11.31 -3.48
C ASN A 54 13.20 -10.26 -3.46
N LYS A 55 12.15 -10.47 -4.23
CA LYS A 55 11.01 -9.56 -4.35
C LYS A 55 9.77 -10.20 -3.77
N LEU A 56 9.05 -9.46 -2.93
CA LEU A 56 7.74 -9.80 -2.41
C LEU A 56 6.72 -8.83 -3.02
N LEU A 57 5.64 -9.35 -3.59
CA LEU A 57 4.53 -8.57 -4.11
C LEU A 57 3.24 -9.03 -3.43
N VAL A 58 2.53 -8.09 -2.83
CA VAL A 58 1.25 -8.31 -2.16
C VAL A 58 0.19 -7.45 -2.82
N LYS A 59 -0.90 -8.05 -3.24
CA LYS A 59 -2.01 -7.38 -3.89
C LYS A 59 -3.33 -7.75 -3.23
N LEU A 60 -4.03 -6.76 -2.67
CA LEU A 60 -5.41 -6.90 -2.25
C LEU A 60 -6.35 -6.85 -3.47
N ALA A 61 -7.40 -7.64 -3.47
CA ALA A 61 -8.42 -7.60 -4.51
C ALA A 61 -9.14 -6.25 -4.54
N SER A 62 -9.32 -5.63 -3.36
CA SER A 62 -9.89 -4.30 -3.23
C SER A 62 -9.27 -3.55 -2.04
N ASN A 63 -9.15 -2.22 -2.17
CA ASN A 63 -8.81 -1.34 -1.05
C ASN A 63 -10.04 -0.99 -0.19
N VAL A 64 -11.22 -1.43 -0.60
CA VAL A 64 -12.48 -1.29 0.14
C VAL A 64 -13.10 -2.66 0.28
N GLN A 65 -13.46 -3.03 1.51
CA GLN A 65 -14.12 -4.27 1.85
C GLN A 65 -15.43 -3.97 2.58
N TYR A 66 -16.48 -4.71 2.25
CA TYR A 66 -17.78 -4.63 2.92
C TYR A 66 -18.05 -5.92 3.71
N ALA A 67 -18.94 -5.83 4.71
CA ALA A 67 -19.29 -6.97 5.57
C ALA A 67 -19.92 -8.14 4.80
N SER A 68 -20.44 -7.91 3.59
CA SER A 68 -21.05 -8.91 2.74
C SER A 68 -20.06 -9.85 2.05
N GLN A 69 -18.75 -9.54 2.05
CA GLN A 69 -17.75 -10.31 1.30
C GLN A 69 -16.37 -10.29 1.95
N SER A 70 -15.62 -11.37 1.75
CA SER A 70 -14.20 -11.43 2.11
C SER A 70 -13.36 -10.63 1.12
N ASN A 71 -12.25 -10.07 1.59
CA ASN A 71 -11.23 -9.48 0.73
C ASN A 71 -10.13 -10.51 0.49
N ARG A 72 -9.85 -10.80 -0.76
CA ARG A 72 -8.78 -11.71 -1.14
C ARG A 72 -7.46 -10.95 -1.27
N MET A 73 -6.42 -11.55 -0.74
CA MET A 73 -5.05 -11.08 -0.90
C MET A 73 -4.24 -12.12 -1.67
N ASP A 74 -3.61 -11.71 -2.75
CA ASP A 74 -2.69 -12.51 -3.51
C ASP A 74 -1.25 -12.09 -3.17
N ILE A 75 -0.42 -13.07 -2.87
CA ILE A 75 0.98 -12.92 -2.50
C ILE A 75 1.81 -13.61 -3.56
N SER A 76 2.89 -13.00 -4.00
CA SER A 76 3.87 -13.65 -4.88
C SER A 76 5.29 -13.22 -4.51
N ALA A 77 6.23 -14.14 -4.60
CA ALA A 77 7.62 -13.85 -4.33
C ALA A 77 8.56 -14.50 -5.35
N THR A 78 9.60 -13.76 -5.70
CA THR A 78 10.64 -14.21 -6.64
C THR A 78 12.03 -13.92 -6.08
N ASP A 79 13.01 -14.71 -6.49
CA ASP A 79 14.41 -14.46 -6.22
C ASP A 79 14.96 -13.29 -7.08
N ALA A 80 16.24 -13.00 -6.91
CA ALA A 80 16.96 -11.96 -7.65
C ALA A 80 16.94 -12.16 -9.18
N ASN A 81 16.79 -13.39 -9.64
CA ASN A 81 16.76 -13.77 -11.06
C ASN A 81 15.33 -13.80 -11.62
N GLY A 82 14.32 -13.52 -10.78
CA GLY A 82 12.92 -13.59 -11.16
C GLY A 82 12.31 -14.98 -11.09
N LEU A 83 13.03 -15.97 -10.53
CA LEU A 83 12.50 -17.31 -10.33
C LEU A 83 11.60 -17.34 -9.08
N PRO A 84 10.52 -18.15 -9.08
CA PRO A 84 9.60 -18.22 -7.96
C PRO A 84 10.28 -18.78 -6.70
N LEU A 85 10.10 -18.13 -5.57
CA LEU A 85 10.44 -18.67 -4.25
C LEU A 85 9.40 -19.73 -3.89
N ARG A 86 9.83 -20.95 -3.65
CA ARG A 86 8.95 -22.12 -3.41
C ARG A 86 9.04 -22.59 -1.99
N GLU A 87 7.94 -23.14 -1.47
CA GLU A 87 7.90 -23.79 -0.16
C GLU A 87 8.42 -22.88 0.96
N VAL A 88 8.15 -21.59 0.84
CA VAL A 88 8.53 -20.58 1.83
C VAL A 88 7.29 -20.15 2.60
N ASN A 89 7.43 -20.13 3.92
CA ASN A 89 6.36 -19.65 4.79
C ASN A 89 6.28 -18.13 4.79
N VAL A 90 5.05 -17.64 4.72
CA VAL A 90 4.70 -16.23 4.76
C VAL A 90 3.80 -16.00 5.96
N GLU A 91 4.17 -15.07 6.82
CA GLU A 91 3.32 -14.60 7.90
C GLU A 91 2.49 -13.41 7.44
N VAL A 92 1.18 -13.51 7.63
CA VAL A 92 0.22 -12.46 7.28
C VAL A 92 -0.46 -11.98 8.54
N THR A 93 -0.33 -10.70 8.83
CA THR A 93 -0.96 -10.04 9.97
C THR A 93 -1.90 -8.94 9.50
N VAL A 94 -3.15 -8.98 9.92
CA VAL A 94 -4.12 -7.91 9.72
C VAL A 94 -4.24 -7.10 11.00
N GLY A 95 -3.85 -5.84 10.95
CA GLY A 95 -3.85 -4.93 12.07
C GLY A 95 -4.91 -3.83 11.92
N ARG A 96 -5.63 -3.54 13.01
CA ARG A 96 -6.53 -2.40 13.09
C ARG A 96 -5.70 -1.11 13.21
N GLN A 97 -5.99 -0.13 12.36
CA GLN A 97 -5.37 1.20 12.45
C GLN A 97 -6.28 2.17 13.21
N GLN A 98 -7.52 2.28 12.77
CA GLN A 98 -8.47 3.24 13.34
C GLN A 98 -9.90 2.73 13.16
N VAL A 99 -10.71 2.83 14.20
CA VAL A 99 -12.18 2.68 14.10
C VAL A 99 -12.76 4.01 13.64
N LEU A 100 -13.46 3.99 12.51
CA LEU A 100 -14.13 5.17 11.94
C LEU A 100 -15.52 5.35 12.55
N LYS A 101 -16.25 4.22 12.70
CA LYS A 101 -17.60 4.19 13.23
C LYS A 101 -17.84 2.87 13.94
N SER A 102 -18.52 2.90 15.07
CA SER A 102 -18.98 1.71 15.78
C SER A 102 -20.51 1.62 15.69
N TYR A 103 -20.99 0.43 15.35
CA TYR A 103 -22.42 0.10 15.34
C TYR A 103 -22.83 -0.72 16.58
N ALA A 104 -21.86 -1.13 17.39
CA ALA A 104 -22.09 -1.80 18.67
C ALA A 104 -22.01 -0.79 19.83
N GLN A 105 -22.78 -1.01 20.88
CA GLN A 105 -22.72 -0.20 22.10
C GLN A 105 -21.37 -0.33 22.81
N ILE A 106 -20.80 -1.54 22.80
CA ILE A 106 -19.48 -1.83 23.32
C ILE A 106 -18.71 -2.54 22.21
N LEU A 107 -17.69 -1.91 21.68
CA LEU A 107 -16.80 -2.50 20.66
C LEU A 107 -15.42 -2.68 21.29
N SER A 108 -15.02 -3.94 21.46
CA SER A 108 -13.66 -4.32 21.82
C SER A 108 -13.02 -5.04 20.65
N LEU A 109 -12.23 -4.34 19.87
CA LEU A 109 -11.43 -4.93 18.80
C LEU A 109 -9.96 -4.92 19.21
N PRO A 110 -9.24 -6.05 19.11
CA PRO A 110 -7.80 -6.08 19.34
C PRO A 110 -7.05 -5.29 18.26
N ASP A 111 -5.82 -4.92 18.52
CA ASP A 111 -4.97 -4.26 17.52
C ASP A 111 -4.60 -5.22 16.39
N THR A 112 -4.34 -6.50 16.70
CA THR A 112 -4.19 -7.56 15.71
C THR A 112 -5.52 -8.28 15.54
N LEU A 113 -6.12 -8.14 14.36
CA LEU A 113 -7.41 -8.74 14.03
C LEU A 113 -7.27 -10.18 13.53
N MET A 114 -6.19 -10.48 12.83
CA MET A 114 -5.89 -11.80 12.28
C MET A 114 -4.38 -11.98 12.15
N SER A 115 -3.89 -13.17 12.46
CA SER A 115 -2.55 -13.63 12.12
C SER A 115 -2.66 -15.05 11.57
N VAL A 116 -2.06 -15.29 10.41
CA VAL A 116 -2.07 -16.57 9.73
C VAL A 116 -0.75 -16.80 9.00
N GLN A 117 -0.32 -18.05 8.96
CA GLN A 117 0.78 -18.48 8.12
C GLN A 117 0.23 -19.11 6.84
N ALA A 118 0.84 -18.76 5.70
CA ALA A 118 0.57 -19.35 4.41
C ALA A 118 1.89 -19.82 3.81
N GLU A 119 1.83 -20.85 2.98
CA GLU A 119 3.00 -21.38 2.26
C GLU A 119 2.89 -21.01 0.78
N LEU A 120 3.98 -20.55 0.20
CA LEU A 120 4.05 -20.29 -1.24
C LEU A 120 4.09 -21.62 -2.00
N ASP A 121 3.26 -21.73 -3.01
CA ASP A 121 3.21 -22.90 -3.90
C ASP A 121 4.44 -23.01 -4.83
N ALA A 122 4.46 -24.03 -5.68
CA ALA A 122 5.53 -24.26 -6.66
C ALA A 122 5.71 -23.10 -7.66
N SER A 123 4.73 -22.22 -7.81
CA SER A 123 4.81 -21.00 -8.64
C SER A 123 5.20 -19.76 -7.84
N GLY A 124 5.55 -19.90 -6.55
CA GLY A 124 5.92 -18.80 -5.66
C GLY A 124 4.73 -17.94 -5.27
N LYS A 125 3.53 -18.51 -5.19
CA LYS A 125 2.30 -17.78 -4.90
C LYS A 125 1.53 -18.37 -3.73
N ALA A 126 0.80 -17.51 -3.03
CA ALA A 126 -0.20 -17.88 -2.04
C ALA A 126 -1.39 -16.92 -2.10
N SER A 127 -2.53 -17.35 -1.60
CA SER A 127 -3.69 -16.48 -1.44
C SER A 127 -4.25 -16.62 -0.03
N VAL A 128 -4.65 -15.51 0.56
CA VAL A 128 -5.25 -15.46 1.90
C VAL A 128 -6.53 -14.65 1.83
N ASP A 129 -7.61 -15.18 2.40
CA ASP A 129 -8.87 -14.48 2.53
C ASP A 129 -8.95 -13.74 3.88
N ILE A 130 -9.33 -12.49 3.83
CA ILE A 130 -9.58 -11.63 4.99
C ILE A 130 -11.09 -11.62 5.24
N PRO A 131 -11.60 -12.41 6.20
CA PRO A 131 -13.04 -12.53 6.39
C PRO A 131 -13.60 -11.31 7.11
N PRO A 132 -14.83 -10.85 6.77
CA PRO A 132 -15.42 -9.65 7.35
C PRO A 132 -15.68 -9.78 8.86
N ARG A 133 -15.86 -10.97 9.38
CA ARG A 133 -16.15 -11.21 10.81
C ARG A 133 -15.06 -10.72 11.77
N ILE A 134 -13.81 -10.55 11.31
CA ILE A 134 -12.72 -10.09 12.18
C ILE A 134 -12.82 -8.62 12.57
N PHE A 135 -13.63 -7.83 11.85
CA PHE A 135 -13.79 -6.39 12.08
C PHE A 135 -14.93 -6.05 13.04
N GLY A 136 -15.74 -7.04 13.43
CA GLY A 136 -16.93 -6.80 14.27
C GLY A 136 -17.92 -5.86 13.59
N ALA A 137 -18.80 -5.24 14.38
CA ALA A 137 -19.78 -4.26 13.91
C ALA A 137 -19.18 -2.86 13.88
N SER A 138 -18.19 -2.63 13.01
CA SER A 138 -17.50 -1.34 12.90
C SER A 138 -17.01 -1.04 11.50
N ASP A 139 -16.93 0.22 11.15
CA ASP A 139 -16.15 0.70 10.01
C ASP A 139 -14.74 1.01 10.51
N CYS A 140 -13.71 0.54 9.82
CA CYS A 140 -12.34 0.77 10.25
C CYS A 140 -11.32 0.80 9.10
N PHE A 141 -10.25 1.54 9.31
CA PHE A 141 -9.02 1.40 8.55
C PHE A 141 -8.22 0.22 9.10
N TYR A 142 -7.69 -0.60 8.21
CA TYR A 142 -6.81 -1.70 8.57
C TYR A 142 -5.59 -1.77 7.67
N THR A 143 -4.55 -2.41 8.18
CA THR A 143 -3.35 -2.72 7.42
C THR A 143 -3.17 -4.22 7.35
N VAL A 144 -2.64 -4.67 6.23
CA VAL A 144 -2.18 -6.04 6.06
C VAL A 144 -0.67 -5.99 5.96
N ASN A 145 0.01 -6.64 6.88
CA ASN A 145 1.46 -6.78 6.88
C ASN A 145 1.81 -8.22 6.50
N VAL A 146 2.66 -8.37 5.51
CA VAL A 146 3.12 -9.66 5.00
C VAL A 146 4.63 -9.73 5.18
N VAL A 147 5.08 -10.73 5.93
CA VAL A 147 6.49 -10.98 6.20
C VAL A 147 6.86 -12.35 5.64
N LEU A 148 7.93 -12.39 4.87
CA LEU A 148 8.53 -13.60 4.32
C LEU A 148 9.97 -13.69 4.80
N LEU A 149 10.36 -14.87 5.30
CA LEU A 149 11.74 -15.20 5.64
C LEU A 149 12.24 -16.23 4.64
N THR A 150 13.30 -15.86 3.92
CA THR A 150 13.96 -16.78 2.99
C THR A 150 14.90 -17.75 3.72
N ALA A 151 15.33 -18.80 3.05
CA ALA A 151 16.30 -19.75 3.60
C ALA A 151 17.62 -19.07 4.02
N ASP A 152 18.01 -18.01 3.36
CA ASP A 152 19.20 -17.19 3.65
C ASP A 152 18.97 -16.21 4.81
N ASN A 153 17.86 -16.34 5.54
CA ASN A 153 17.44 -15.46 6.62
C ASN A 153 17.19 -14.00 6.20
N ASN A 154 16.99 -13.74 4.89
CA ASN A 154 16.57 -12.43 4.40
C ASN A 154 15.08 -12.23 4.72
N ARG A 155 14.77 -11.13 5.38
CA ARG A 155 13.40 -10.72 5.71
C ARG A 155 12.89 -9.77 4.63
N LEU A 156 11.80 -10.17 3.97
CA LEU A 156 11.03 -9.31 3.09
C LEU A 156 9.73 -8.93 3.78
N GLU A 157 9.36 -7.68 3.69
CA GLU A 157 8.15 -7.17 4.31
C GLU A 157 7.42 -6.23 3.36
N GLN A 158 6.11 -6.41 3.24
CA GLN A 158 5.26 -5.51 2.48
C GLN A 158 3.97 -5.24 3.23
N GLN A 159 3.57 -3.97 3.25
CA GLN A 159 2.35 -3.51 3.89
C GLN A 159 1.37 -2.97 2.85
N SER A 160 0.09 -3.33 3.02
CA SER A 160 -1.04 -2.79 2.26
C SER A 160 -2.07 -2.20 3.21
N LYS A 161 -2.83 -1.22 2.74
CA LYS A 161 -3.87 -0.54 3.53
C LYS A 161 -5.21 -0.69 2.84
N ALA A 162 -6.27 -0.83 3.64
CA ALA A 162 -7.63 -0.88 3.15
C ALA A 162 -8.62 -0.36 4.20
N THR A 163 -9.85 -0.17 3.75
CA THR A 163 -10.97 0.25 4.58
C THR A 163 -12.01 -0.84 4.62
N PHE A 164 -12.50 -1.16 5.79
CA PHE A 164 -13.65 -2.04 6.00
C PHE A 164 -14.88 -1.22 6.39
N TYR A 165 -15.99 -1.50 5.72
CA TYR A 165 -17.31 -0.96 6.04
C TYR A 165 -18.25 -2.08 6.48
N TYR A 166 -18.76 -1.96 7.68
CA TYR A 166 -19.74 -2.90 8.24
C TYR A 166 -21.09 -2.80 7.52
N SER A 167 -21.51 -1.56 7.20
CA SER A 167 -22.72 -1.32 6.42
C SER A 167 -22.36 -1.19 4.94
N CYS A 168 -23.09 -1.90 4.08
CA CYS A 168 -23.00 -1.72 2.64
C CYS A 168 -23.82 -0.49 2.16
N TYR A 169 -24.65 0.05 3.03
CA TYR A 169 -25.50 1.20 2.73
C TYR A 169 -24.93 2.46 3.36
N ASP A 170 -24.85 3.51 2.57
CA ASP A 170 -24.49 4.85 3.03
C ASP A 170 -25.53 5.85 2.53
N MET A 171 -25.69 6.93 3.25
CA MET A 171 -26.57 8.03 2.89
C MET A 171 -25.81 9.34 3.05
N GLN A 172 -25.72 10.09 1.99
CA GLN A 172 -25.16 11.43 1.98
C GLN A 172 -26.29 12.45 1.92
N CYS A 173 -26.17 13.50 2.69
CA CYS A 173 -27.09 14.62 2.73
C CYS A 173 -26.30 15.88 2.38
N THR A 174 -26.73 16.58 1.36
CA THR A 174 -26.15 17.87 0.95
C THR A 174 -27.23 18.94 0.91
N THR A 175 -26.86 20.16 1.27
CA THR A 175 -27.79 21.32 1.22
C THR A 175 -27.33 22.23 0.09
N GLN A 176 -28.24 22.53 -0.84
CA GLN A 176 -28.03 23.50 -1.91
C GLN A 176 -29.13 24.55 -1.86
N ALA A 177 -28.78 25.77 -1.48
CA ALA A 177 -29.74 26.85 -1.18
C ALA A 177 -30.86 26.36 -0.24
N ASP A 178 -32.08 26.33 -0.68
CA ASP A 178 -33.27 25.91 0.10
C ASP A 178 -33.63 24.42 -0.09
N THR A 179 -32.76 23.66 -0.74
CA THR A 179 -33.02 22.25 -1.07
C THR A 179 -32.06 21.33 -0.32
N ILE A 180 -32.61 20.28 0.28
CA ILE A 180 -31.83 19.19 0.88
C ILE A 180 -31.86 18.01 -0.09
N CYS A 181 -30.69 17.58 -0.53
CA CYS A 181 -30.52 16.44 -1.43
C CYS A 181 -30.00 15.24 -0.64
N PHE A 182 -30.60 14.09 -0.86
CA PHE A 182 -30.17 12.82 -0.28
C PHE A 182 -29.72 11.88 -1.41
N SER A 183 -28.52 11.36 -1.28
CA SER A 183 -27.99 10.30 -2.15
C SER A 183 -27.78 9.03 -1.34
N PHE A 184 -28.30 7.92 -1.84
CA PHE A 184 -28.16 6.60 -1.22
C PHE A 184 -27.17 5.77 -2.01
N PHE A 185 -26.28 5.10 -1.30
CA PHE A 185 -25.26 4.27 -1.90
C PHE A 185 -25.37 2.84 -1.37
N ASP A 186 -25.27 1.88 -2.28
CA ASP A 186 -25.14 0.45 -1.99
C ASP A 186 -23.80 -0.02 -2.54
N LEU A 187 -22.92 -0.52 -1.67
CA LEU A 187 -21.54 -0.90 -2.00
C LEU A 187 -20.77 0.25 -2.71
N GLY A 188 -21.02 1.49 -2.28
CA GLY A 188 -20.38 2.68 -2.87
C GLY A 188 -20.94 3.11 -4.24
N VAL A 189 -21.99 2.46 -4.74
CA VAL A 189 -22.66 2.83 -5.99
C VAL A 189 -23.98 3.53 -5.66
N GLU A 190 -24.20 4.72 -6.21
CA GLU A 190 -25.46 5.45 -6.02
C GLU A 190 -26.63 4.64 -6.58
N ARG A 191 -27.70 4.49 -5.78
CA ARG A 191 -28.90 3.73 -6.12
C ARG A 191 -30.13 4.55 -5.86
N PRO A 192 -31.12 4.53 -6.79
CA PRO A 192 -32.43 5.08 -6.51
C PRO A 192 -33.13 4.23 -5.45
N VAL A 193 -33.59 4.86 -4.39
CA VAL A 193 -34.30 4.19 -3.28
C VAL A 193 -35.59 4.93 -3.00
N ALA A 194 -36.68 4.20 -2.83
CA ALA A 194 -37.89 4.79 -2.26
C ALA A 194 -37.67 5.01 -0.76
N ALA A 195 -37.70 6.25 -0.33
CA ALA A 195 -37.43 6.63 1.04
C ALA A 195 -38.60 7.40 1.65
N GLU A 196 -38.73 7.33 2.96
CA GLU A 196 -39.67 8.16 3.74
C GLU A 196 -38.86 9.11 4.61
N LEU A 197 -39.02 10.41 4.39
CA LEU A 197 -38.40 11.43 5.21
C LEU A 197 -39.35 11.80 6.36
N THR A 198 -38.85 11.65 7.58
CA THR A 198 -39.53 12.11 8.78
C THR A 198 -38.78 13.33 9.34
N TYR A 199 -39.45 14.46 9.45
CA TYR A 199 -38.88 15.70 9.94
C TYR A 199 -39.83 16.46 10.89
N GLY A 200 -39.29 17.30 11.72
CA GLY A 200 -40.05 18.12 12.66
C GLY A 200 -39.55 18.03 14.12
N GLU A 201 -40.08 18.87 14.97
CA GLU A 201 -39.83 18.82 16.40
C GLU A 201 -40.71 17.74 17.07
N LYS A 202 -40.39 17.37 18.32
CA LYS A 202 -41.03 16.26 19.07
C LYS A 202 -42.56 16.23 19.07
N LYS A 203 -43.24 17.34 18.70
CA LYS A 203 -44.70 17.49 18.73
C LYS A 203 -45.36 17.47 17.32
N GLU A 204 -44.60 17.67 16.25
CA GLU A 204 -45.12 17.69 14.89
C GLU A 204 -44.15 16.93 13.98
N VAL A 205 -44.52 15.72 13.62
CA VAL A 205 -43.74 14.88 12.72
C VAL A 205 -44.46 14.86 11.37
N LYS A 206 -43.78 15.31 10.31
CA LYS A 206 -44.25 15.23 8.92
C LYS A 206 -43.52 14.12 8.20
N LYS A 207 -44.24 13.37 7.35
CA LYS A 207 -43.70 12.28 6.54
C LYS A 207 -43.88 12.61 5.09
N VAL A 208 -42.82 12.50 4.30
CA VAL A 208 -42.82 12.68 2.85
C VAL A 208 -42.19 11.47 2.21
N ARG A 209 -42.83 10.89 1.21
CA ARG A 209 -42.20 9.88 0.34
C ARG A 209 -41.38 10.60 -0.71
N LEU A 210 -40.13 10.17 -0.83
CA LEU A 210 -39.17 10.64 -1.82
C LEU A 210 -39.10 9.66 -2.98
#